data_3e47fd38a33a0a1cc6c34d05f4d16cbc
#
_entry.id   3e47fd38a33a0a1cc6c34d05f4d16cbc
#
_cell.length_a   1.000
_cell.length_b   1.000
_cell.length_c   1.000
_cell.angle_alpha   90.00
_cell.angle_beta   90.00
_cell.angle_gamma   90.00
#
_symmetry.space_group_name_H-M   'P 1'
#
loop_
_entity.id
_entity.type
_entity.pdbx_description
1 polymer ?
#
loop_
_entity_poly.entity_id
_entity_poly.type
_entity_poly.pdbx_seq_one_letter_code
_entity_poly.pdbx_strand_id
1 'polypeptide(L)'
;GEYIDSCEVAFKTFGELNKKKTNAILVCHALSGDQFCSEINPLTKKNGWWNILIGPGKVIDTNVFFVVCSNVLGGCMGSTGPSSINPKTKTNYGLKFPVITISDMVKVQEKLVSALGIKKLFAVIGGSMGGMQTLEWATRFSNKVNVAIPIATSYRHSAQNIAFHEIGRQAIMADPVWNKGNYY
;
A
#
# COMPACT_ATOMS: atom_id res chain seq x y z
N GLY A 1 15.58 2.62 -15.65
CA GLY A 1 14.54 1.89 -14.91
C GLY A 1 13.66 1.12 -15.87
N GLU A 2 12.98 0.12 -15.36
CA GLU A 2 12.02 -0.68 -16.13
C GLU A 2 10.66 0.02 -16.13
N TYR A 3 9.80 -0.34 -17.10
CA TYR A 3 8.48 0.24 -17.25
C TYR A 3 7.40 -0.83 -17.07
N ILE A 4 6.29 -0.43 -16.43
CA ILE A 4 5.04 -1.19 -16.42
C ILE A 4 4.08 -0.45 -17.34
N ASP A 5 3.70 -1.06 -18.46
CA ASP A 5 2.91 -0.42 -19.52
C ASP A 5 1.48 -0.07 -19.06
N SER A 6 0.93 -0.85 -18.14
CA SER A 6 -0.38 -0.63 -17.54
C SER A 6 -0.31 -0.94 -16.05
N CYS A 7 -0.84 -0.05 -15.24
CA CYS A 7 -0.84 -0.18 -13.78
C CYS A 7 -2.27 -0.03 -13.26
N GLU A 8 -2.77 -1.11 -12.67
CA GLU A 8 -4.01 -1.12 -11.92
C GLU A 8 -3.73 -0.97 -10.43
N VAL A 9 -4.58 -0.24 -9.72
CA VAL A 9 -4.46 -0.04 -8.28
C VAL A 9 -5.76 -0.42 -7.62
N ALA A 10 -5.74 -1.50 -6.85
CA ALA A 10 -6.85 -1.86 -6.00
C ALA A 10 -6.86 -0.96 -4.76
N PHE A 11 -8.02 -0.42 -4.41
CA PHE A 11 -8.16 0.41 -3.22
C PHE A 11 -9.55 0.27 -2.61
N LYS A 12 -9.68 0.66 -1.36
CA LYS A 12 -10.94 0.75 -0.63
C LYS A 12 -11.05 2.12 0.01
N THR A 13 -12.28 2.61 0.11
CA THR A 13 -12.57 3.87 0.79
C THR A 13 -13.60 3.65 1.89
N PHE A 14 -13.53 4.47 2.94
CA PHE A 14 -14.44 4.44 4.07
C PHE A 14 -14.83 5.86 4.44
N GLY A 15 -16.09 6.07 4.80
CA GLY A 15 -16.65 7.42 5.04
C GLY A 15 -16.89 8.20 3.75
N GLU A 16 -17.16 9.49 3.88
CA GLU A 16 -17.52 10.37 2.76
C GLU A 16 -16.52 11.51 2.58
N LEU A 17 -16.14 11.76 1.33
CA LEU A 17 -15.29 12.89 0.97
C LEU A 17 -16.14 14.16 0.97
N ASN A 18 -15.79 15.13 1.83
CA ASN A 18 -16.51 16.36 1.91
C ASN A 18 -16.40 17.21 0.63
N LYS A 19 -17.33 18.17 0.43
CA LYS A 19 -17.37 19.02 -0.77
C LYS A 19 -16.07 19.78 -1.03
N LYS A 20 -15.36 20.17 0.05
CA LYS A 20 -14.05 20.86 -0.05
C LYS A 20 -12.88 19.93 -0.25
N LYS A 21 -13.08 18.60 -0.15
CA LYS A 21 -12.07 17.56 -0.28
C LYS A 21 -10.88 17.73 0.66
N THR A 22 -11.17 18.13 1.91
CA THR A 22 -10.14 18.47 2.92
C THR A 22 -10.04 17.46 4.06
N ASN A 23 -10.92 16.45 4.11
CA ASN A 23 -11.02 15.46 5.18
C ASN A 23 -10.43 14.08 4.78
N ALA A 24 -9.62 14.00 3.76
CA ALA A 24 -9.08 12.72 3.28
C ALA A 24 -7.86 12.27 4.09
N ILE A 25 -7.88 11.04 4.56
CA ILE A 25 -6.74 10.36 5.21
C ILE A 25 -6.31 9.19 4.32
N LEU A 26 -5.03 9.16 3.95
CA LEU A 26 -4.43 8.03 3.28
C LEU A 26 -3.83 7.07 4.31
N VAL A 27 -4.28 5.83 4.28
CA VAL A 27 -3.76 4.73 5.12
C VAL A 27 -2.85 3.86 4.27
N CYS A 28 -1.59 3.73 4.69
CA CYS A 28 -0.57 2.92 4.03
C CYS A 28 -0.36 1.62 4.80
N HIS A 29 -0.62 0.47 4.15
CA HIS A 29 -0.49 -0.83 4.79
C HIS A 29 0.95 -1.32 4.89
N ALA A 30 1.20 -2.23 5.84
CA ALA A 30 2.47 -2.93 6.01
C ALA A 30 2.67 -4.02 4.94
N LEU A 31 3.84 -4.69 4.93
CA LEU A 31 4.22 -5.68 3.92
C LEU A 31 3.15 -6.76 3.67
N SER A 32 2.52 -7.27 4.71
CA SER A 32 1.50 -8.32 4.65
C SER A 32 0.06 -7.80 4.69
N GLY A 33 -0.14 -6.48 4.59
CA GLY A 33 -1.46 -5.86 4.58
C GLY A 33 -2.06 -5.75 3.19
N ASP A 34 -3.25 -5.17 3.15
CA ASP A 34 -4.03 -4.93 1.94
C ASP A 34 -4.89 -3.65 2.09
N GLN A 35 -5.74 -3.38 1.12
CA GLN A 35 -6.66 -2.24 1.12
C GLN A 35 -7.82 -2.36 2.13
N PHE A 36 -8.05 -3.51 2.73
CA PHE A 36 -9.16 -3.74 3.66
C PHE A 36 -8.75 -3.40 5.10
N CYS A 37 -8.41 -2.15 5.36
CA CYS A 37 -7.97 -1.70 6.68
C CYS A 37 -9.10 -1.59 7.71
N SER A 38 -10.36 -1.50 7.28
CA SER A 38 -11.55 -1.43 8.14
C SER A 38 -12.69 -2.27 7.58
N GLU A 39 -13.78 -2.39 8.35
CA GLU A 39 -14.94 -3.22 8.02
C GLU A 39 -14.58 -4.72 7.87
N ILE A 40 -15.48 -5.51 7.28
CA ILE A 40 -15.24 -6.92 7.01
C ILE A 40 -14.56 -7.08 5.65
N ASN A 41 -13.41 -7.73 5.64
CA ASN A 41 -12.72 -8.09 4.40
C ASN A 41 -13.60 -9.12 3.65
N PRO A 42 -14.05 -8.83 2.42
CA PRO A 42 -14.97 -9.67 1.68
C PRO A 42 -14.38 -11.03 1.28
N LEU A 43 -13.05 -11.16 1.25
CA LEU A 43 -12.34 -12.37 0.88
C LEU A 43 -12.16 -13.31 2.08
N THR A 44 -11.62 -12.77 3.18
CA THR A 44 -11.28 -13.56 4.37
C THR A 44 -12.41 -13.67 5.36
N LYS A 45 -13.47 -12.85 5.24
CA LYS A 45 -14.59 -12.72 6.18
C LYS A 45 -14.17 -12.28 7.59
N LYS A 46 -12.96 -11.78 7.75
CA LYS A 46 -12.40 -11.23 9.00
C LYS A 46 -12.50 -9.72 9.00
N ASN A 47 -12.44 -9.13 10.19
CA ASN A 47 -12.33 -7.68 10.36
C ASN A 47 -11.07 -7.15 9.67
N GLY A 48 -11.16 -5.95 9.10
CA GLY A 48 -10.02 -5.22 8.57
C GLY A 48 -8.93 -5.05 9.64
N TRP A 49 -7.68 -5.02 9.21
CA TRP A 49 -6.51 -5.08 10.09
C TRP A 49 -6.36 -3.85 11.02
N TRP A 50 -6.99 -2.72 10.71
CA TRP A 50 -7.13 -1.55 11.60
C TRP A 50 -8.59 -1.24 11.96
N ASN A 51 -9.45 -2.22 11.90
CA ASN A 51 -10.86 -2.05 12.29
C ASN A 51 -11.03 -1.52 13.73
N ILE A 52 -10.06 -1.74 14.60
CA ILE A 52 -10.06 -1.15 15.96
C ILE A 52 -9.92 0.39 15.95
N LEU A 53 -9.21 0.96 14.97
CA LEU A 53 -8.92 2.38 14.89
C LEU A 53 -9.81 3.14 13.91
N ILE A 54 -10.31 2.48 12.87
CA ILE A 54 -11.02 3.10 11.74
C ILE A 54 -12.46 2.64 11.74
N GLY A 55 -13.40 3.59 11.71
CA GLY A 55 -14.83 3.33 11.63
C GLY A 55 -15.66 4.41 12.32
N PRO A 56 -16.98 4.33 12.26
CA PRO A 56 -17.86 5.32 12.92
C PRO A 56 -17.58 5.40 14.42
N GLY A 57 -17.35 6.62 14.92
CA GLY A 57 -17.07 6.90 16.33
C GLY A 57 -15.73 6.38 16.87
N LYS A 58 -14.83 5.91 16.00
CA LYS A 58 -13.48 5.44 16.38
C LYS A 58 -12.46 6.57 16.29
N VAL A 59 -11.20 6.28 16.60
CA VAL A 59 -10.12 7.28 16.59
C VAL A 59 -9.99 7.96 15.21
N ILE A 60 -10.07 7.19 14.14
CA ILE A 60 -10.25 7.70 12.78
C ILE A 60 -11.71 7.52 12.43
N ASP A 61 -12.51 8.53 12.84
CA ASP A 61 -13.96 8.50 12.70
C ASP A 61 -14.38 8.70 11.24
N THR A 62 -14.96 7.66 10.65
CA THR A 62 -15.44 7.71 9.26
C THR A 62 -16.72 8.52 9.07
N ASN A 63 -17.38 8.99 10.14
CA ASN A 63 -18.41 10.04 10.04
C ASN A 63 -17.81 11.42 9.74
N VAL A 64 -16.51 11.62 10.02
CA VAL A 64 -15.78 12.88 9.85
C VAL A 64 -14.80 12.81 8.71
N PHE A 65 -14.04 11.71 8.62
CA PHE A 65 -12.94 11.52 7.68
C PHE A 65 -13.30 10.59 6.54
N PHE A 66 -12.81 10.92 5.37
CA PHE A 66 -12.76 10.03 4.22
C PHE A 66 -11.42 9.30 4.20
N VAL A 67 -11.45 8.01 4.46
CA VAL A 67 -10.26 7.17 4.50
C VAL A 67 -10.05 6.49 3.15
N VAL A 68 -8.84 6.53 2.62
CA VAL A 68 -8.41 5.81 1.43
C VAL A 68 -7.30 4.85 1.82
N CYS A 69 -7.43 3.58 1.47
CA CYS A 69 -6.37 2.59 1.61
C CYS A 69 -6.19 1.86 0.29
N SER A 70 -5.00 1.92 -0.30
CA SER A 70 -4.67 1.22 -1.54
C SER A 70 -3.80 0.01 -1.27
N ASN A 71 -4.00 -1.08 -2.03
CA ASN A 71 -2.99 -2.12 -2.13
C ASN A 71 -1.79 -1.56 -2.90
N VAL A 72 -0.58 -1.81 -2.39
CA VAL A 72 0.64 -1.27 -2.99
C VAL A 72 0.90 -1.87 -4.37
N LEU A 73 1.57 -1.10 -5.24
CA LEU A 73 2.14 -1.63 -6.48
C LEU A 73 3.12 -2.75 -6.14
N GLY A 74 3.05 -3.86 -6.84
CA GLY A 74 3.83 -5.09 -6.53
C GLY A 74 3.16 -5.98 -5.48
N GLY A 75 2.00 -5.58 -4.95
CA GLY A 75 1.20 -6.37 -4.02
C GLY A 75 0.43 -7.51 -4.71
N CYS A 76 -0.27 -8.32 -3.90
CA CYS A 76 -1.01 -9.50 -4.38
C CYS A 76 -2.54 -9.41 -4.18
N MET A 77 -3.05 -8.23 -3.78
CA MET A 77 -4.47 -8.04 -3.46
C MET A 77 -5.19 -7.14 -4.47
N GLY A 78 -4.86 -7.31 -5.75
CA GLY A 78 -5.55 -6.68 -6.87
C GLY A 78 -4.82 -5.52 -7.54
N SER A 79 -3.78 -4.93 -6.94
CA SER A 79 -2.88 -4.03 -7.65
C SER A 79 -1.94 -4.81 -8.56
N THR A 80 -1.47 -4.16 -9.63
CA THR A 80 -0.49 -4.77 -10.54
C THR A 80 0.73 -5.25 -9.77
N GLY A 81 1.05 -6.53 -9.94
CA GLY A 81 2.12 -7.22 -9.23
C GLY A 81 2.63 -8.44 -10.01
N PRO A 82 3.49 -9.27 -9.40
CA PRO A 82 4.08 -10.45 -10.06
C PRO A 82 3.06 -11.43 -10.65
N SER A 83 1.88 -11.58 -10.03
CA SER A 83 0.79 -12.44 -10.53
C SER A 83 -0.03 -11.82 -11.68
N SER A 84 0.17 -10.55 -11.98
CA SER A 84 -0.52 -9.87 -13.09
C SER A 84 -0.02 -10.36 -14.45
N ILE A 85 -0.91 -10.33 -15.45
CA ILE A 85 -0.57 -10.67 -16.82
C ILE A 85 0.26 -9.55 -17.44
N ASN A 86 1.42 -9.88 -17.93
CA ASN A 86 2.24 -8.96 -18.73
C ASN A 86 1.60 -8.78 -20.11
N PRO A 87 1.21 -7.56 -20.51
CA PRO A 87 0.51 -7.31 -21.75
C PRO A 87 1.32 -7.68 -23.00
N LYS A 88 2.67 -7.73 -22.89
CA LYS A 88 3.56 -8.08 -23.99
C LYS A 88 3.71 -9.59 -24.18
N THR A 89 3.88 -10.33 -23.08
CA THR A 89 4.12 -11.78 -23.13
C THR A 89 2.86 -12.60 -23.00
N LYS A 90 1.74 -12.01 -22.55
CA LYS A 90 0.46 -12.68 -22.26
C LYS A 90 0.55 -13.76 -21.19
N THR A 91 1.61 -13.73 -20.39
CA THR A 91 1.85 -14.61 -19.22
C THR A 91 2.04 -13.76 -17.98
N ASN A 92 1.98 -14.36 -16.79
CA ASN A 92 2.28 -13.66 -15.56
C ASN A 92 3.68 -13.05 -15.59
N TYR A 93 3.86 -11.91 -14.95
CA TYR A 93 5.20 -11.32 -14.79
C TYR A 93 6.15 -12.26 -14.03
N GLY A 94 5.67 -12.87 -12.95
CA GLY A 94 6.50 -13.73 -12.09
C GLY A 94 7.77 -13.01 -11.64
N LEU A 95 8.90 -13.68 -11.74
CA LEU A 95 10.22 -13.12 -11.40
C LEU A 95 10.71 -12.00 -12.34
N LYS A 96 10.03 -11.78 -13.46
CA LYS A 96 10.33 -10.66 -14.40
C LYS A 96 9.58 -9.39 -14.03
N PHE A 97 8.82 -9.38 -12.92
CA PHE A 97 8.21 -8.16 -12.43
C PHE A 97 9.30 -7.18 -11.99
N PRO A 98 9.22 -5.90 -12.35
CA PRO A 98 10.22 -4.91 -11.98
C PRO A 98 10.40 -4.79 -10.46
N VAL A 99 11.60 -4.45 -10.03
CA VAL A 99 11.86 -4.11 -8.62
C VAL A 99 11.11 -2.83 -8.27
N ILE A 100 10.20 -2.92 -7.30
CA ILE A 100 9.39 -1.80 -6.84
C ILE A 100 10.00 -1.22 -5.56
N THR A 101 10.18 0.09 -5.56
CA THR A 101 10.64 0.86 -4.40
C THR A 101 9.48 1.50 -3.64
N ILE A 102 9.73 1.93 -2.39
CA ILE A 102 8.76 2.74 -1.64
C ILE A 102 8.36 4.00 -2.43
N SER A 103 9.30 4.62 -3.10
CA SER A 103 9.06 5.79 -3.95
C SER A 103 8.07 5.49 -5.09
N ASP A 104 8.15 4.32 -5.70
CA ASP A 104 7.24 3.93 -6.77
C ASP A 104 5.82 3.67 -6.23
N MET A 105 5.69 3.02 -5.08
CA MET A 105 4.41 2.85 -4.38
C MET A 105 3.75 4.20 -4.12
N VAL A 106 4.50 5.16 -3.58
CA VAL A 106 4.00 6.49 -3.22
C VAL A 106 3.64 7.33 -4.45
N LYS A 107 4.41 7.25 -5.54
CA LYS A 107 4.04 7.91 -6.81
C LYS A 107 2.71 7.39 -7.37
N VAL A 108 2.45 6.09 -7.26
CA VAL A 108 1.19 5.49 -7.69
C VAL A 108 0.04 5.92 -6.76
N GLN A 109 0.25 5.95 -5.46
CA GLN A 109 -0.73 6.47 -4.50
C GLN A 109 -1.06 7.94 -4.75
N GLU A 110 -0.07 8.75 -5.11
CA GLU A 110 -0.29 10.16 -5.45
C GLU A 110 -1.21 10.30 -6.67
N LYS A 111 -1.00 9.48 -7.70
CA LYS A 111 -1.89 9.46 -8.88
C LYS A 111 -3.32 9.05 -8.50
N LEU A 112 -3.49 8.05 -7.62
CA LEU A 112 -4.80 7.66 -7.10
C LEU A 112 -5.47 8.81 -6.35
N VAL A 113 -4.77 9.44 -5.41
CA VAL A 113 -5.26 10.58 -4.61
C VAL A 113 -5.67 11.73 -5.54
N SER A 114 -4.85 12.03 -6.54
CA SER A 114 -5.15 13.06 -7.56
C SER A 114 -6.36 12.69 -8.43
N ALA A 115 -6.51 11.43 -8.83
CA ALA A 115 -7.67 10.94 -9.59
C ALA A 115 -8.98 11.04 -8.79
N LEU A 116 -8.94 10.87 -7.47
CA LEU A 116 -10.08 11.13 -6.58
C LEU A 116 -10.38 12.65 -6.42
N GLY A 117 -9.55 13.49 -7.02
CA GLY A 117 -9.66 14.95 -6.98
C GLY A 117 -9.24 15.55 -5.64
N ILE A 118 -8.48 14.83 -4.82
CA ILE A 118 -7.96 15.29 -3.54
C ILE A 118 -6.65 16.03 -3.80
N LYS A 119 -6.65 17.34 -3.57
CA LYS A 119 -5.46 18.19 -3.78
C LYS A 119 -4.48 18.12 -2.61
N LYS A 120 -5.01 17.93 -1.39
CA LYS A 120 -4.22 17.88 -0.17
C LYS A 120 -4.87 16.93 0.83
N LEU A 121 -4.09 15.96 1.32
CA LEU A 121 -4.51 15.01 2.34
C LEU A 121 -4.53 15.71 3.72
N PHE A 122 -5.56 15.41 4.51
CA PHE A 122 -5.58 15.77 5.93
C PHE A 122 -4.42 15.07 6.66
N ALA A 123 -4.28 13.76 6.45
CA ALA A 123 -3.17 13.00 7.00
C ALA A 123 -2.77 11.84 6.08
N VAL A 124 -1.50 11.41 6.22
CA VAL A 124 -1.00 10.12 5.76
C VAL A 124 -0.53 9.35 6.98
N ILE A 125 -0.99 8.11 7.13
CA ILE A 125 -0.66 7.29 8.30
C ILE A 125 -0.32 5.86 7.85
N GLY A 126 0.71 5.27 8.45
CA GLY A 126 1.08 3.88 8.17
C GLY A 126 2.07 3.31 9.16
N GLY A 127 2.00 1.98 9.31
CA GLY A 127 2.90 1.21 10.16
C GLY A 127 3.93 0.41 9.36
N SER A 128 5.14 0.23 9.91
CA SER A 128 6.21 -0.59 9.30
C SER A 128 6.53 -0.10 7.87
N MET A 129 6.37 -0.92 6.84
CA MET A 129 6.50 -0.52 5.43
C MET A 129 5.52 0.60 5.07
N GLY A 130 4.31 0.63 5.65
CA GLY A 130 3.38 1.74 5.50
C GLY A 130 3.91 3.05 6.10
N GLY A 131 4.68 2.97 7.18
CA GLY A 131 5.39 4.11 7.76
C GLY A 131 6.51 4.63 6.86
N MET A 132 7.22 3.76 6.12
CA MET A 132 8.19 4.18 5.09
C MET A 132 7.50 4.95 3.96
N GLN A 133 6.32 4.49 3.53
CA GLN A 133 5.49 5.20 2.55
C GLN A 133 5.05 6.56 3.10
N THR A 134 4.66 6.63 4.38
CA THR A 134 4.29 7.89 5.05
C THR A 134 5.44 8.89 5.09
N LEU A 135 6.67 8.44 5.39
CA LEU A 135 7.87 9.27 5.34
C LEU A 135 8.19 9.76 3.91
N GLU A 136 8.04 8.90 2.92
CA GLU A 136 8.23 9.26 1.50
C GLU A 136 7.18 10.30 1.05
N TRP A 137 5.91 10.18 1.48
CA TRP A 137 4.89 11.19 1.28
C TRP A 137 5.28 12.53 1.88
N ALA A 138 5.75 12.54 3.12
CA ALA A 138 6.15 13.75 3.85
C ALA A 138 7.34 14.48 3.20
N THR A 139 8.24 13.73 2.56
CA THR A 139 9.43 14.30 1.91
C THR A 139 9.16 14.69 0.46
N ARG A 140 8.55 13.80 -0.32
CA ARG A 140 8.35 14.00 -1.77
C ARG A 140 7.17 14.89 -2.10
N PHE A 141 6.09 14.81 -1.32
CA PHE A 141 4.83 15.52 -1.54
C PHE A 141 4.42 16.35 -0.33
N SER A 142 5.38 17.00 0.33
CA SER A 142 5.17 17.79 1.56
C SER A 142 4.05 18.83 1.43
N ASN A 143 3.89 19.44 0.26
CA ASN A 143 2.84 20.41 -0.02
C ASN A 143 1.44 19.77 -0.17
N LYS A 144 1.35 18.45 -0.34
CA LYS A 144 0.10 17.70 -0.49
C LYS A 144 -0.36 16.98 0.78
N VAL A 145 0.34 17.16 1.90
CA VAL A 145 0.04 16.50 3.19
C VAL A 145 0.05 17.55 4.30
N ASN A 146 -0.98 17.51 5.18
CA ASN A 146 -0.98 18.36 6.38
C ASN A 146 -0.26 17.66 7.55
N VAL A 147 -0.54 16.37 7.77
CA VAL A 147 0.02 15.59 8.88
C VAL A 147 0.53 14.25 8.37
N ALA A 148 1.74 13.87 8.76
CA ALA A 148 2.31 12.56 8.49
C ALA A 148 2.51 11.81 9.82
N ILE A 149 1.99 10.57 9.91
CA ILE A 149 2.01 9.76 11.13
C ILE A 149 2.71 8.41 10.80
N PRO A 150 4.04 8.38 10.77
CA PRO A 150 4.79 7.13 10.61
C PRO A 150 4.83 6.37 11.94
N ILE A 151 4.47 5.09 11.95
CA ILE A 151 4.37 4.25 13.14
C ILE A 151 5.34 3.07 13.02
N ALA A 152 6.11 2.79 14.07
CA ALA A 152 6.99 1.61 14.17
C ALA A 152 7.79 1.36 12.88
N THR A 153 8.46 2.38 12.38
CA THR A 153 9.14 2.37 11.08
C THR A 153 10.55 2.98 11.16
N SER A 154 11.27 2.91 10.06
CA SER A 154 12.60 3.49 9.91
C SER A 154 12.73 4.14 8.53
N TYR A 155 13.50 5.22 8.45
CA TYR A 155 13.87 5.86 7.18
C TYR A 155 14.98 5.11 6.43
N ARG A 156 15.67 4.19 7.12
CA ARG A 156 16.77 3.39 6.58
C ARG A 156 16.82 2.04 7.27
N HIS A 157 16.93 0.96 6.48
CA HIS A 157 17.18 -0.36 7.02
C HIS A 157 18.62 -0.47 7.55
N SER A 158 18.77 -1.03 8.76
CA SER A 158 20.06 -1.45 9.29
C SER A 158 20.55 -2.72 8.57
N ALA A 159 21.84 -3.02 8.70
CA ALA A 159 22.39 -4.29 8.20
C ALA A 159 21.65 -5.52 8.77
N GLN A 160 21.24 -5.44 10.05
CA GLN A 160 20.45 -6.49 10.68
C GLN A 160 19.07 -6.69 10.00
N ASN A 161 18.34 -5.61 9.72
CA ASN A 161 17.06 -5.70 8.99
C ASN A 161 17.24 -6.30 7.60
N ILE A 162 18.29 -5.90 6.88
CA ILE A 162 18.61 -6.45 5.56
C ILE A 162 18.87 -7.95 5.64
N ALA A 163 19.65 -8.39 6.64
CA ALA A 163 19.95 -9.80 6.88
C ALA A 163 18.70 -10.62 7.17
N PHE A 164 17.78 -10.14 8.01
CA PHE A 164 16.52 -10.84 8.28
C PHE A 164 15.63 -10.96 7.05
N HIS A 165 15.55 -9.93 6.22
CA HIS A 165 14.79 -10.01 4.97
C HIS A 165 15.44 -10.98 3.99
N GLU A 166 16.78 -11.05 3.93
CA GLU A 166 17.48 -12.02 3.08
C GLU A 166 17.23 -13.44 3.54
N ILE A 167 17.30 -13.73 4.84
CA ILE A 167 16.96 -15.06 5.41
C ILE A 167 15.53 -15.46 4.98
N GLY A 168 14.56 -14.53 5.11
CA GLY A 168 13.17 -14.80 4.68
C GLY A 168 13.07 -15.14 3.19
N ARG A 169 13.76 -14.40 2.32
CA ARG A 169 13.78 -14.69 0.88
C ARG A 169 14.41 -16.05 0.58
N GLN A 170 15.54 -16.36 1.21
CA GLN A 170 16.21 -17.65 1.01
C GLN A 170 15.34 -18.81 1.48
N ALA A 171 14.65 -18.68 2.63
CA ALA A 171 13.73 -19.70 3.12
C ALA A 171 12.59 -19.96 2.13
N ILE A 172 11.97 -18.91 1.58
CA ILE A 172 10.91 -19.03 0.57
C ILE A 172 11.44 -19.72 -0.69
N MET A 173 12.59 -19.29 -1.20
CA MET A 173 13.16 -19.84 -2.43
C MET A 173 13.67 -21.28 -2.29
N ALA A 174 13.97 -21.71 -1.06
CA ALA A 174 14.37 -23.10 -0.76
C ALA A 174 13.16 -24.05 -0.65
N ASP A 175 11.94 -23.53 -0.48
CA ASP A 175 10.74 -24.37 -0.42
C ASP A 175 10.45 -24.99 -1.81
N PRO A 176 10.25 -26.31 -1.90
CA PRO A 176 9.88 -26.97 -3.16
C PRO A 176 8.64 -26.39 -3.85
N VAL A 177 7.68 -25.86 -3.08
CA VAL A 177 6.45 -25.23 -3.59
C VAL A 177 6.74 -23.89 -4.27
N TRP A 178 7.87 -23.26 -4.00
CA TRP A 178 8.30 -22.03 -4.65
C TRP A 178 8.27 -22.11 -6.18
N ASN A 179 8.62 -23.27 -6.74
CA ASN A 179 8.55 -23.56 -8.17
C ASN A 179 9.08 -22.39 -9.05
N LYS A 180 10.25 -21.83 -8.70
CA LYS A 180 10.86 -20.68 -9.38
C LYS A 180 9.93 -19.47 -9.52
N GLY A 181 9.09 -19.23 -8.51
CA GLY A 181 8.11 -18.14 -8.48
C GLY A 181 6.77 -18.45 -9.14
N ASN A 182 6.55 -19.66 -9.64
CA ASN A 182 5.27 -20.08 -10.27
C ASN A 182 4.43 -20.90 -9.29
N TYR A 183 4.07 -20.32 -8.17
CA TYR A 183 3.27 -20.98 -7.10
C TYR A 183 1.82 -20.45 -7.01
N TYR A 184 1.34 -19.77 -8.02
CA TYR A 184 -0.01 -19.19 -8.12
C TYR A 184 -1.05 -20.24 -8.56
#